data_bf2d09fcb0e163ce0046e1c4a646f406
#
_entry.id   bf2d09fcb0e163ce0046e1c4a646f406
#
_cell.length_a   1.000
_cell.length_b   1.000
_cell.length_c   1.000
_cell.angle_alpha   90.00
_cell.angle_beta   90.00
_cell.angle_gamma   90.00
#
_symmetry.space_group_name_H-M   'P 1'
#
loop_
_entity.id
_entity.type
_entity.pdbx_description
1 polymer ?
#
loop_
_entity_poly.entity_id
_entity_poly.type
_entity_poly.pdbx_seq_one_letter_code
_entity_poly.pdbx_strand_id
1 'polypeptide(L)'
;SVSNIAADAEVVKAAQQLKAAGSAGVLVSGIDDVNVQLLVIAINQALGSLAFNPSQPKYVRGGNNKAVAQLVKDMNAGLVHTLIMSGVNPAYTLSNGAAFLEGLKKVKLSVSYTLREDETAIATSIAAATPHYLESWGDVEMKKGHYSVTQPTIRPLFDTRQFQEALL
;
A
#
# COMPACT_ATOMS: atom_id res chain seq x y z
N SER A 1 -25.51 -23.75 6.67
CA SER A 1 -26.18 -24.31 5.49
C SER A 1 -26.54 -23.16 4.57
N VAL A 2 -25.87 -23.09 3.43
CA VAL A 2 -26.23 -22.16 2.34
C VAL A 2 -27.42 -22.83 1.63
N SER A 3 -28.62 -22.49 2.04
CA SER A 3 -29.84 -23.00 1.43
C SER A 3 -30.17 -22.18 0.19
N ASN A 4 -30.20 -22.86 -0.96
CA ASN A 4 -30.87 -22.48 -2.21
C ASN A 4 -30.67 -21.03 -2.69
N ILE A 5 -29.46 -20.67 -3.06
CA ILE A 5 -29.27 -19.62 -4.06
C ILE A 5 -29.50 -20.31 -5.40
N ALA A 6 -30.58 -19.96 -6.12
CA ALA A 6 -30.78 -20.35 -7.51
C ALA A 6 -29.63 -19.76 -8.32
N ALA A 7 -28.53 -20.50 -8.43
CA ALA A 7 -27.40 -20.06 -9.20
C ALA A 7 -27.71 -20.19 -10.69
N ASP A 8 -27.34 -19.23 -11.49
CA ASP A 8 -27.35 -19.28 -12.94
C ASP A 8 -26.66 -20.57 -13.41
N ALA A 9 -27.25 -21.25 -14.40
CA ALA A 9 -26.73 -22.52 -14.94
C ALA A 9 -25.24 -22.39 -15.38
N GLU A 10 -24.82 -21.24 -15.89
CA GLU A 10 -23.43 -20.96 -16.27
C GLU A 10 -22.51 -20.88 -15.04
N VAL A 11 -22.98 -20.31 -13.93
CA VAL A 11 -22.22 -20.26 -12.67
C VAL A 11 -22.03 -21.66 -12.10
N VAL A 12 -23.08 -22.48 -12.14
CA VAL A 12 -23.00 -23.88 -11.70
C VAL A 12 -22.03 -24.69 -12.54
N LYS A 13 -22.06 -24.52 -13.86
CA LYS A 13 -21.12 -25.14 -14.79
C LYS A 13 -19.68 -24.73 -14.53
N ALA A 14 -19.44 -23.44 -14.35
CA ALA A 14 -18.12 -22.91 -14.01
C ALA A 14 -17.59 -23.49 -12.68
N ALA A 15 -18.44 -23.55 -11.66
CA ALA A 15 -18.09 -24.15 -10.37
C ALA A 15 -17.76 -25.65 -10.48
N GLN A 16 -18.51 -26.40 -11.28
CA GLN A 16 -18.22 -27.81 -11.55
C GLN A 16 -16.89 -28.01 -12.28
N GLN A 17 -16.61 -27.19 -13.28
CA GLN A 17 -15.34 -27.22 -14.03
C GLN A 17 -14.16 -26.87 -13.10
N LEU A 18 -14.29 -25.83 -12.28
CA LEU A 18 -13.27 -25.43 -11.31
C LEU A 18 -13.01 -26.55 -10.29
N LYS A 19 -14.07 -27.19 -9.77
CA LYS A 19 -13.95 -28.33 -8.87
C LYS A 19 -13.27 -29.54 -9.55
N ALA A 20 -13.60 -29.82 -10.80
CA ALA A 20 -12.99 -30.90 -11.57
C ALA A 20 -11.50 -30.63 -11.85
N ALA A 21 -11.10 -29.38 -12.07
CA ALA A 21 -9.71 -28.99 -12.25
C ALA A 21 -8.88 -29.16 -10.96
N GLY A 22 -9.50 -29.08 -9.77
CA GLY A 22 -8.84 -29.26 -8.48
C GLY A 22 -7.63 -28.33 -8.32
N SER A 23 -6.46 -28.91 -8.04
CA SER A 23 -5.22 -28.16 -7.81
C SER A 23 -4.69 -27.42 -9.04
N ALA A 24 -5.12 -27.77 -10.24
CA ALA A 24 -4.78 -27.05 -11.47
C ALA A 24 -5.66 -25.80 -11.70
N GLY A 25 -6.76 -25.67 -10.93
CA GLY A 25 -7.67 -24.52 -11.00
C GLY A 25 -7.24 -23.38 -10.08
N VAL A 26 -7.57 -22.15 -10.47
CA VAL A 26 -7.46 -20.97 -9.63
C VAL A 26 -8.61 -20.00 -9.87
N LEU A 27 -9.15 -19.45 -8.79
CA LEU A 27 -10.17 -18.39 -8.86
C LEU A 27 -9.50 -17.04 -8.57
N VAL A 28 -9.80 -16.04 -9.40
CA VAL A 28 -9.31 -14.66 -9.25
C VAL A 28 -10.49 -13.70 -9.30
N SER A 29 -10.49 -12.68 -8.47
CA SER A 29 -11.48 -11.60 -8.50
C SER A 29 -10.80 -10.24 -8.46
N GLY A 30 -11.27 -9.31 -9.29
CA GLY A 30 -10.88 -7.90 -9.26
C GLY A 30 -11.77 -7.02 -8.36
N ILE A 31 -12.72 -7.62 -7.61
CA ILE A 31 -13.62 -6.88 -6.72
C ILE A 31 -12.85 -6.49 -5.45
N ASP A 32 -12.80 -5.18 -5.16
CA ASP A 32 -12.14 -4.64 -3.97
C ASP A 32 -13.09 -4.61 -2.76
N ASP A 33 -13.55 -5.82 -2.38
CA ASP A 33 -14.35 -6.07 -1.17
C ASP A 33 -13.68 -7.18 -0.36
N VAL A 34 -13.52 -6.93 0.94
CA VAL A 34 -12.81 -7.86 1.85
C VAL A 34 -13.48 -9.23 1.90
N ASN A 35 -14.81 -9.30 1.94
CA ASN A 35 -15.53 -10.56 2.04
C ASN A 35 -15.40 -11.37 0.75
N VAL A 36 -15.46 -10.71 -0.41
CA VAL A 36 -15.23 -11.36 -1.70
C VAL A 36 -13.80 -11.90 -1.78
N GLN A 37 -12.80 -11.14 -1.36
CA GLN A 37 -11.41 -11.59 -1.37
C GLN A 37 -11.17 -12.75 -0.38
N LEU A 38 -11.79 -12.73 0.80
CA LEU A 38 -11.74 -13.84 1.76
C LEU A 38 -12.38 -15.10 1.19
N LEU A 39 -13.50 -14.97 0.46
CA LEU A 39 -14.15 -16.11 -0.20
C LEU A 39 -13.25 -16.69 -1.30
N VAL A 40 -12.63 -15.85 -2.12
CA VAL A 40 -11.66 -16.27 -3.16
C VAL A 40 -10.48 -17.04 -2.54
N ILE A 41 -9.93 -16.54 -1.44
CA ILE A 41 -8.87 -17.21 -0.69
C ILE A 41 -9.33 -18.58 -0.21
N ALA A 42 -10.50 -18.67 0.42
CA ALA A 42 -11.04 -19.91 0.95
C ALA A 42 -11.29 -20.95 -0.15
N ILE A 43 -11.82 -20.53 -1.32
CA ILE A 43 -12.03 -21.41 -2.47
C ILE A 43 -10.69 -21.94 -2.99
N ASN A 44 -9.67 -21.10 -3.19
CA ASN A 44 -8.36 -21.52 -3.67
C ASN A 44 -7.66 -22.47 -2.69
N GLN A 45 -7.82 -22.25 -1.39
CA GLN A 45 -7.34 -23.18 -0.35
C GLN A 45 -8.06 -24.54 -0.42
N ALA A 46 -9.38 -24.53 -0.57
CA ALA A 46 -10.18 -25.76 -0.68
C ALA A 46 -9.86 -26.57 -1.96
N LEU A 47 -9.51 -25.89 -3.06
CA LEU A 47 -9.04 -26.52 -4.30
C LEU A 47 -7.61 -27.10 -4.15
N GLY A 48 -6.84 -26.66 -3.17
CA GLY A 48 -5.42 -26.96 -3.10
C GLY A 48 -4.63 -26.36 -4.29
N SER A 49 -5.08 -25.19 -4.78
CA SER A 49 -4.54 -24.58 -6.00
C SER A 49 -3.02 -24.38 -5.94
N LEU A 50 -2.31 -24.93 -6.91
CA LEU A 50 -0.84 -24.77 -7.04
C LEU A 50 -0.42 -23.34 -7.42
N ALA A 51 -1.34 -22.58 -8.01
CA ALA A 51 -1.10 -21.16 -8.34
C ALA A 51 -1.28 -20.23 -7.13
N PHE A 52 -1.79 -20.74 -5.99
CA PHE A 52 -2.07 -19.96 -4.78
C PHE A 52 -1.21 -20.46 -3.62
N ASN A 53 -0.28 -19.61 -3.15
CA ASN A 53 0.57 -19.93 -2.01
C ASN A 53 0.35 -18.93 -0.86
N PRO A 54 -0.50 -19.25 0.13
CA PRO A 54 -0.80 -18.37 1.25
C PRO A 54 0.36 -18.19 2.23
N SER A 55 1.34 -19.10 2.24
CA SER A 55 2.50 -19.00 3.12
C SER A 55 3.53 -17.97 2.66
N GLN A 56 3.46 -17.57 1.39
CA GLN A 56 4.37 -16.61 0.76
C GLN A 56 3.62 -15.48 0.07
N PRO A 57 2.88 -14.63 0.81
CA PRO A 57 2.14 -13.52 0.22
C PRO A 57 3.11 -12.53 -0.45
N LYS A 58 2.64 -11.90 -1.53
CA LYS A 58 3.34 -10.79 -2.19
C LYS A 58 2.91 -9.48 -1.54
N TYR A 59 3.88 -8.63 -1.18
CA TYR A 59 3.64 -7.34 -0.56
C TYR A 59 3.56 -6.23 -1.60
N VAL A 60 2.55 -6.30 -2.48
CA VAL A 60 2.36 -5.29 -3.54
C VAL A 60 1.68 -4.03 -2.99
N ARG A 61 0.83 -4.17 -1.96
CA ARG A 61 0.13 -3.07 -1.32
C ARG A 61 0.07 -3.32 0.18
N GLY A 62 0.66 -2.41 0.96
CA GLY A 62 0.66 -2.47 2.43
C GLY A 62 -0.06 -1.28 3.08
N GLY A 63 -0.86 -0.52 2.31
CA GLY A 63 -1.53 0.69 2.81
C GLY A 63 -2.67 0.39 3.79
N ASN A 64 -2.89 1.32 4.72
CA ASN A 64 -4.02 1.29 5.65
C ASN A 64 -4.81 2.60 5.58
N ASN A 65 -5.79 2.67 4.69
CA ASN A 65 -6.60 3.86 4.47
C ASN A 65 -7.39 4.30 5.72
N LYS A 66 -7.79 3.35 6.59
CA LYS A 66 -8.48 3.69 7.85
C LYS A 66 -7.54 4.42 8.82
N ALA A 67 -6.28 3.97 8.93
CA ALA A 67 -5.29 4.64 9.75
C ALA A 67 -4.95 6.04 9.22
N VAL A 68 -4.84 6.20 7.89
CA VAL A 68 -4.63 7.52 7.27
C VAL A 68 -5.82 8.45 7.54
N ALA A 69 -7.05 7.97 7.40
CA ALA A 69 -8.25 8.76 7.71
C ALA A 69 -8.31 9.15 9.20
N GLN A 70 -7.88 8.26 10.11
CA GLN A 70 -7.79 8.58 11.53
C GLN A 70 -6.69 9.61 11.80
N LEU A 71 -5.52 9.48 11.19
CA LEU A 71 -4.44 10.46 11.29
C LEU A 71 -4.93 11.88 10.92
N VAL A 72 -5.67 12.02 9.81
CA VAL A 72 -6.22 13.33 9.40
C VAL A 72 -7.18 13.89 10.47
N LYS A 73 -8.00 13.05 11.11
CA LYS A 73 -8.86 13.47 12.23
C LYS A 73 -8.03 13.94 13.43
N ASP A 74 -7.01 13.18 13.79
CA ASP A 74 -6.14 13.48 14.93
C ASP A 74 -5.34 14.78 14.71
N MET A 75 -4.86 15.00 13.48
CA MET A 75 -4.25 16.26 13.08
C MET A 75 -5.22 17.43 13.25
N ASN A 76 -6.46 17.30 12.76
CA ASN A 76 -7.49 18.32 12.90
C ASN A 76 -7.92 18.56 14.37
N ALA A 77 -7.80 17.57 15.23
CA ALA A 77 -8.01 17.68 16.67
C ALA A 77 -6.79 18.28 17.42
N GLY A 78 -5.66 18.52 16.73
CA GLY A 78 -4.42 19.03 17.34
C GLY A 78 -3.66 18.01 18.19
N LEU A 79 -3.93 16.72 17.99
CA LEU A 79 -3.31 15.62 18.72
C LEU A 79 -1.95 15.19 18.14
N VAL A 80 -1.63 15.63 16.92
CA VAL A 80 -0.37 15.30 16.24
C VAL A 80 0.62 16.45 16.39
N HIS A 81 1.69 16.21 17.12
CA HIS A 81 2.73 17.21 17.34
C HIS A 81 3.74 17.25 16.17
N THR A 82 4.17 16.09 15.71
CA THR A 82 5.17 15.95 14.65
C THR A 82 4.66 14.98 13.59
N LEU A 83 4.79 15.36 12.32
CA LEU A 83 4.44 14.53 11.18
C LEU A 83 5.65 14.46 10.23
N ILE A 84 6.11 13.25 9.96
CA ILE A 84 7.17 12.98 8.99
C ILE A 84 6.59 12.14 7.86
N MET A 85 6.78 12.58 6.63
CA MET A 85 6.29 11.93 5.41
C MET A 85 7.45 11.65 4.46
N SER A 86 7.42 10.53 3.77
CA SER A 86 8.45 10.17 2.80
C SER A 86 7.83 9.59 1.55
N GLY A 87 8.10 10.20 0.39
CA GLY A 87 7.68 9.72 -0.92
C GLY A 87 6.16 9.71 -1.15
N VAL A 88 5.41 10.56 -0.43
CA VAL A 88 3.95 10.65 -0.52
C VAL A 88 3.49 12.09 -0.67
N ASN A 89 2.41 12.30 -1.42
CA ASN A 89 1.76 13.60 -1.61
C ASN A 89 0.28 13.55 -1.18
N PRO A 90 -0.01 13.48 0.13
CA PRO A 90 -1.38 13.35 0.62
C PRO A 90 -2.27 14.57 0.32
N ALA A 91 -1.72 15.77 0.17
CA ALA A 91 -2.50 16.95 -0.22
C ALA A 91 -3.19 16.75 -1.59
N TYR A 92 -2.55 16.02 -2.49
CA TYR A 92 -3.09 15.72 -3.83
C TYR A 92 -3.81 14.37 -3.89
N THR A 93 -3.26 13.32 -3.27
CA THR A 93 -3.72 11.94 -3.47
C THR A 93 -4.90 11.53 -2.60
N LEU A 94 -5.13 12.22 -1.46
CA LEU A 94 -6.28 11.92 -0.61
C LEU A 94 -7.56 12.53 -1.20
N SER A 95 -8.67 11.79 -1.13
CA SER A 95 -9.99 12.28 -1.53
C SER A 95 -10.44 13.52 -0.74
N ASN A 96 -9.89 13.72 0.45
CA ASN A 96 -10.11 14.89 1.31
C ASN A 96 -8.79 15.61 1.62
N GLY A 97 -8.04 15.96 0.59
CA GLY A 97 -6.76 16.67 0.71
C GLY A 97 -6.88 18.03 1.42
N ALA A 98 -8.02 18.71 1.26
CA ALA A 98 -8.29 19.97 1.97
C ALA A 98 -8.30 19.79 3.49
N ALA A 99 -8.95 18.74 4.01
CA ALA A 99 -8.94 18.45 5.45
C ALA A 99 -7.55 18.04 5.96
N PHE A 100 -6.76 17.38 5.13
CA PHE A 100 -5.36 17.10 5.44
C PHE A 100 -4.56 18.40 5.59
N LEU A 101 -4.68 19.34 4.66
CA LEU A 101 -4.00 20.64 4.70
C LEU A 101 -4.42 21.48 5.92
N GLU A 102 -5.71 21.50 6.28
CA GLU A 102 -6.17 22.18 7.48
C GLU A 102 -5.63 21.53 8.76
N GLY A 103 -5.56 20.19 8.79
CA GLY A 103 -4.92 19.48 9.89
C GLY A 103 -3.41 19.75 9.97
N LEU A 104 -2.73 19.85 8.83
CA LEU A 104 -1.29 20.08 8.74
C LEU A 104 -0.89 21.43 9.36
N LYS A 105 -1.73 22.47 9.25
CA LYS A 105 -1.52 23.78 9.89
C LYS A 105 -1.47 23.70 11.43
N LYS A 106 -2.02 22.66 12.03
CA LYS A 106 -2.06 22.43 13.48
C LYS A 106 -0.89 21.58 13.99
N VAL A 107 -0.17 20.94 13.07
CA VAL A 107 1.03 20.14 13.38
C VAL A 107 2.19 21.11 13.62
N LYS A 108 2.87 21.01 14.78
CA LYS A 108 3.97 21.93 15.13
C LYS A 108 5.20 21.75 14.25
N LEU A 109 5.52 20.50 13.90
CA LEU A 109 6.65 20.17 13.03
C LEU A 109 6.17 19.20 11.98
N SER A 110 6.20 19.60 10.72
CA SER A 110 5.92 18.74 9.58
C SER A 110 7.12 18.69 8.64
N VAL A 111 7.52 17.49 8.26
CA VAL A 111 8.65 17.24 7.36
C VAL A 111 8.18 16.37 6.21
N SER A 112 8.47 16.80 4.98
CA SER A 112 8.23 16.02 3.77
C SER A 112 9.55 15.67 3.12
N TYR A 113 9.90 14.38 3.06
CA TYR A 113 11.00 13.86 2.27
C TYR A 113 10.52 13.56 0.86
N THR A 114 10.93 14.33 -0.12
CA THR A 114 10.41 14.27 -1.48
C THR A 114 11.46 14.61 -2.53
N LEU A 115 11.26 14.10 -3.75
CA LEU A 115 12.12 14.45 -4.92
C LEU A 115 11.73 15.77 -5.56
N ARG A 116 10.52 16.26 -5.28
CA ARG A 116 9.96 17.46 -5.91
C ARG A 116 9.19 18.26 -4.88
N GLU A 117 9.18 19.56 -5.06
CA GLU A 117 8.33 20.46 -4.31
C GLU A 117 6.88 20.35 -4.82
N ASP A 118 6.16 19.37 -4.25
CA ASP A 118 4.74 19.10 -4.53
C ASP A 118 3.82 19.85 -3.55
N GLU A 119 2.50 19.70 -3.70
CA GLU A 119 1.48 20.39 -2.90
C GLU A 119 1.63 20.12 -1.40
N THR A 120 2.08 18.92 -1.03
CA THR A 120 2.34 18.58 0.37
C THR A 120 3.63 19.23 0.87
N ALA A 121 4.70 19.14 0.08
CA ALA A 121 5.99 19.71 0.43
C ALA A 121 5.91 21.23 0.66
N ILE A 122 5.20 21.95 -0.21
CA ILE A 122 4.98 23.41 -0.09
C ILE A 122 4.25 23.76 1.22
N ALA A 123 3.36 22.88 1.68
CA ALA A 123 2.55 23.10 2.88
C ALA A 123 3.24 22.68 4.19
N THR A 124 4.38 21.98 4.13
CA THR A 124 5.11 21.51 5.32
C THR A 124 6.08 22.55 5.87
N SER A 125 6.45 22.41 7.15
CA SER A 125 7.47 23.26 7.78
C SER A 125 8.84 23.07 7.17
N ILE A 126 9.16 21.85 6.74
CA ILE A 126 10.45 21.48 6.14
C ILE A 126 10.18 20.56 4.94
N ALA A 127 10.61 20.97 3.77
CA ALA A 127 10.74 20.12 2.60
C ALA A 127 12.19 19.64 2.49
N ALA A 128 12.42 18.36 2.69
CA ALA A 128 13.75 17.75 2.64
C ALA A 128 13.92 16.98 1.32
N ALA A 129 14.94 17.35 0.56
CA ALA A 129 15.24 16.69 -0.71
C ALA A 129 15.82 15.28 -0.45
N THR A 130 15.21 14.27 -1.09
CA THR A 130 15.72 12.89 -1.08
C THR A 130 16.54 12.61 -2.34
N PRO A 131 17.53 11.70 -2.31
CA PRO A 131 18.18 11.22 -3.51
C PRO A 131 17.20 10.45 -4.41
N HIS A 132 17.50 10.45 -5.69
CA HIS A 132 16.79 9.59 -6.65
C HIS A 132 17.16 8.11 -6.39
N TYR A 133 16.28 7.17 -6.77
CA TYR A 133 16.53 5.73 -6.56
C TYR A 133 17.81 5.24 -7.27
N LEU A 134 18.25 5.91 -8.33
CA LEU A 134 19.51 5.60 -9.00
C LEU A 134 20.75 6.06 -8.22
N GLU A 135 20.57 6.91 -7.23
CA GLU A 135 21.63 7.52 -6.42
C GLU A 135 21.74 6.85 -5.03
N SER A 136 20.82 5.94 -4.71
CA SER A 136 20.67 5.44 -3.34
C SER A 136 20.58 3.93 -3.27
N TRP A 137 21.05 3.37 -2.16
CA TRP A 137 20.75 1.99 -1.79
C TRP A 137 19.28 1.85 -1.40
N GLY A 138 18.72 0.69 -1.69
CA GLY A 138 17.37 0.34 -1.25
C GLY A 138 17.23 -1.15 -1.05
N ASP A 139 16.21 -1.53 -0.33
CA ASP A 139 15.78 -2.91 -0.21
C ASP A 139 14.26 -3.00 -0.27
N VAL A 140 13.78 -4.16 -0.67
CA VAL A 140 12.34 -4.43 -0.75
C VAL A 140 12.05 -5.89 -0.51
N GLU A 141 11.09 -6.17 0.35
CA GLU A 141 10.52 -7.50 0.52
C GLU A 141 9.28 -7.63 -0.37
N MET A 142 9.48 -7.99 -1.63
CA MET A 142 8.38 -8.15 -2.60
C MET A 142 7.50 -9.36 -2.32
N LYS A 143 8.05 -10.36 -1.65
CA LYS A 143 7.40 -11.59 -1.26
C LYS A 143 7.95 -12.00 0.08
N LYS A 144 7.13 -12.50 0.99
CA LYS A 144 7.53 -12.90 2.35
C LYS A 144 8.80 -13.74 2.33
N GLY A 145 9.84 -13.28 3.02
CA GLY A 145 11.15 -13.93 3.11
C GLY A 145 12.05 -13.76 1.88
N HIS A 146 11.65 -12.95 0.88
CA HIS A 146 12.46 -12.66 -0.31
C HIS A 146 12.77 -11.18 -0.39
N TYR A 147 14.01 -10.84 -0.07
CA TYR A 147 14.53 -9.48 -0.11
C TYR A 147 15.32 -9.25 -1.39
N SER A 148 15.06 -8.13 -2.06
CA SER A 148 15.83 -7.64 -3.18
C SER A 148 16.52 -6.36 -2.80
N VAL A 149 17.77 -6.20 -3.20
CA VAL A 149 18.59 -5.02 -2.91
C VAL A 149 18.76 -4.20 -4.19
N THR A 150 18.58 -2.90 -4.09
CA THR A 150 18.85 -1.95 -5.16
C THR A 150 20.18 -1.26 -4.87
N GLN A 151 21.11 -1.33 -5.82
CA GLN A 151 22.40 -0.66 -5.74
C GLN A 151 22.33 0.67 -6.50
N PRO A 152 22.94 1.76 -6.01
CA PRO A 152 23.04 3.00 -6.74
C PRO A 152 23.83 2.82 -8.05
N THR A 153 23.32 3.38 -9.13
CA THR A 153 23.92 3.32 -10.46
C THR A 153 24.79 4.55 -10.72
N ILE A 154 24.46 5.65 -10.07
CA ILE A 154 25.19 6.94 -10.17
C ILE A 154 25.51 7.47 -8.77
N ARG A 155 26.47 8.38 -8.69
CA ARG A 155 26.73 9.13 -7.46
C ARG A 155 25.62 10.15 -7.24
N PRO A 156 25.31 10.51 -5.98
CA PRO A 156 24.40 11.60 -5.70
C PRO A 156 24.80 12.88 -6.46
N LEU A 157 23.83 13.49 -7.14
CA LEU A 157 24.03 14.73 -7.90
C LEU A 157 24.00 15.97 -6.99
N PHE A 158 23.34 15.83 -5.81
CA PHE A 158 23.16 16.90 -4.85
C PHE A 158 23.46 16.38 -3.43
N ASP A 159 23.66 17.28 -2.48
CA ASP A 159 23.81 16.91 -1.06
C ASP A 159 22.45 16.55 -0.45
N THR A 160 21.93 15.41 -0.84
CA THR A 160 20.67 14.83 -0.36
C THR A 160 20.94 13.70 0.62
N ARG A 161 19.96 13.42 1.48
CA ARG A 161 20.03 12.32 2.44
C ARG A 161 18.82 11.39 2.27
N GLN A 162 19.07 10.09 2.35
CA GLN A 162 17.98 9.13 2.43
C GLN A 162 17.21 9.31 3.75
N PHE A 163 15.91 9.04 3.71
CA PHE A 163 15.08 9.12 4.91
C PHE A 163 15.62 8.26 6.07
N GLN A 164 16.08 7.04 5.75
CA GLN A 164 16.68 6.13 6.72
C GLN A 164 17.96 6.68 7.35
N GLU A 165 18.81 7.33 6.55
CA GLU A 165 20.05 7.95 7.04
C GLU A 165 19.79 9.17 7.92
N ALA A 166 18.66 9.84 7.72
CA ALA A 166 18.28 11.02 8.50
C ALA A 166 17.63 10.65 9.86
N LEU A 167 17.15 9.39 10.01
CA LEU A 167 16.53 8.90 11.25
C LEU A 167 17.51 8.14 12.15
N LEU A 168 18.62 7.67 11.64
CA LEU A 168 19.66 6.94 12.38
C LEU A 168 20.74 7.87 12.90
#